data_a5cabe488b0b77ab821253b454c71202
#
_entry.id   a5cabe488b0b77ab821253b454c71202
#
_cell.length_a   1.000
_cell.length_b   1.000
_cell.length_c   1.000
_cell.angle_alpha   90.00
_cell.angle_beta   90.00
_cell.angle_gamma   90.00
#
_symmetry.space_group_name_H-M   'P 1'
#
loop_
_entity.id
_entity.type
_entity.pdbx_description
1 polymer ?
#
loop_
_entity_poly.entity_id
_entity_poly.type
_entity_poly.pdbx_seq_one_letter_code
_entity_poly.pdbx_strand_id
1 'polypeptide(L)'
;MPTNLYGPNDNFDLERSHVLPAMIRKIHLAHCLKQGDWDAICKDLNQRPVEGIDGNSSKEDILAILAKYGISNSEVKLWGTGTPLREFLWSEEMADASVFVMEHVDFKDTYKQGDKDIRNCHINIGTGKEISIRELAELIVSTVGYQGQLTFDSTKPDGTMRKLTDPSKLHALGWHHKVEIEEGVQRMYNWYLGR
;
A
#
# COMPACT_ATOMS: atom_id res chain seq x y z
N MET A 1 16.51 -6.27 -6.64
CA MET A 1 15.12 -6.61 -6.94
C MET A 1 14.23 -5.98 -5.87
N PRO A 2 13.26 -5.11 -6.21
CA PRO A 2 12.44 -4.42 -5.23
C PRO A 2 11.28 -5.29 -4.72
N THR A 3 10.81 -4.96 -3.52
CA THR A 3 9.55 -5.46 -2.95
C THR A 3 8.34 -4.61 -3.40
N ASN A 4 7.19 -4.67 -2.69
CA ASN A 4 6.05 -3.80 -3.01
C ASN A 4 6.37 -2.37 -2.53
N LEU A 5 6.31 -1.43 -3.46
CA LEU A 5 6.53 -0.01 -3.17
C LEU A 5 5.21 0.68 -2.90
N TYR A 6 5.23 1.67 -2.03
CA TYR A 6 4.11 2.57 -1.75
C TYR A 6 4.64 3.97 -1.40
N GLY A 7 3.88 5.01 -1.65
CA GLY A 7 4.32 6.38 -1.36
C GLY A 7 3.56 7.45 -2.13
N PRO A 8 4.10 8.69 -2.16
CA PRO A 8 3.51 9.80 -2.90
C PRO A 8 3.32 9.47 -4.38
N ASN A 9 2.26 10.03 -4.97
CA ASN A 9 1.88 9.81 -6.37
C ASN A 9 1.48 8.37 -6.74
N ASP A 10 1.20 7.51 -5.76
CA ASP A 10 0.66 6.18 -6.02
C ASP A 10 -0.75 6.26 -6.64
N ASN A 11 -1.17 5.16 -7.26
CA ASN A 11 -2.49 5.04 -7.86
C ASN A 11 -3.53 4.66 -6.81
N PHE A 12 -4.52 5.53 -6.57
CA PHE A 12 -5.64 5.30 -5.65
C PHE A 12 -6.94 4.86 -6.37
N ASP A 13 -6.85 4.42 -7.61
CA ASP A 13 -8.00 3.89 -8.34
C ASP A 13 -8.56 2.65 -7.62
N LEU A 14 -9.90 2.60 -7.40
CA LEU A 14 -10.51 1.51 -6.63
C LEU A 14 -10.46 0.16 -7.35
N GLU A 15 -10.26 0.16 -8.66
CA GLU A 15 -10.25 -1.04 -9.50
C GLU A 15 -8.84 -1.53 -9.84
N ARG A 16 -7.90 -0.59 -10.07
CA ARG A 16 -6.58 -0.87 -10.67
C ARG A 16 -5.40 -0.56 -9.78
N SER A 17 -5.62 -0.06 -8.58
CA SER A 17 -4.54 0.26 -7.65
C SER A 17 -3.99 -0.96 -6.93
N HIS A 18 -2.80 -0.79 -6.38
CA HIS A 18 -2.26 -1.74 -5.41
C HIS A 18 -3.08 -1.73 -4.12
N VAL A 19 -2.90 -2.78 -3.32
CA VAL A 19 -3.71 -3.03 -2.13
C VAL A 19 -3.68 -1.89 -1.10
N LEU A 20 -2.50 -1.31 -0.83
CA LEU A 20 -2.35 -0.28 0.21
C LEU A 20 -3.05 1.03 -0.17
N PRO A 21 -2.82 1.65 -1.36
CA PRO A 21 -3.56 2.86 -1.75
C PRO A 21 -5.06 2.62 -1.91
N ALA A 22 -5.49 1.44 -2.42
CA ALA A 22 -6.91 1.10 -2.49
C ALA A 22 -7.57 1.10 -1.10
N MET A 23 -6.91 0.50 -0.10
CA MET A 23 -7.41 0.46 1.28
C MET A 23 -7.50 1.85 1.89
N ILE A 24 -6.49 2.71 1.72
CA ILE A 24 -6.52 4.09 2.21
C ILE A 24 -7.75 4.80 1.65
N ARG A 25 -7.98 4.75 0.33
CA ARG A 25 -9.13 5.41 -0.29
C ARG A 25 -10.46 4.84 0.18
N LYS A 26 -10.61 3.51 0.24
CA LYS A 26 -11.84 2.85 0.71
C LYS A 26 -12.20 3.25 2.14
N ILE A 27 -11.22 3.18 3.04
CA ILE A 27 -11.42 3.48 4.45
C ILE A 27 -11.69 4.97 4.67
N HIS A 28 -11.00 5.85 3.92
CA HIS A 28 -11.26 7.30 3.95
C HIS A 28 -12.68 7.63 3.49
N LEU A 29 -13.13 7.10 2.35
CA LEU A 29 -14.49 7.35 1.84
C LEU A 29 -15.57 6.82 2.80
N ALA A 30 -15.34 5.65 3.41
CA ALA A 30 -16.24 5.13 4.45
C ALA A 30 -16.25 6.02 5.70
N HIS A 31 -15.12 6.57 6.09
CA HIS A 31 -15.02 7.54 7.19
C HIS A 31 -15.81 8.80 6.87
N CYS A 32 -15.63 9.37 5.68
CA CYS A 32 -16.40 10.55 5.23
C CYS A 32 -17.90 10.28 5.18
N LEU A 33 -18.33 9.11 4.68
CA LEU A 33 -19.74 8.69 4.71
C LEU A 33 -20.30 8.65 6.14
N LYS A 34 -19.52 8.08 7.08
CA LYS A 34 -19.93 7.98 8.48
C LYS A 34 -20.05 9.32 9.16
N GLN A 35 -19.18 10.27 8.82
CA GLN A 35 -19.21 11.65 9.33
C GLN A 35 -20.24 12.53 8.59
N GLY A 36 -20.80 12.08 7.47
CA GLY A 36 -21.67 12.88 6.61
C GLY A 36 -20.92 13.97 5.84
N ASP A 37 -19.60 13.82 5.68
CA ASP A 37 -18.74 14.78 4.97
C ASP A 37 -18.81 14.55 3.45
N TRP A 38 -19.89 15.08 2.87
CA TRP A 38 -20.15 15.00 1.43
C TRP A 38 -19.18 15.85 0.61
N ASP A 39 -18.63 16.91 1.16
CA ASP A 39 -17.69 17.78 0.46
C ASP A 39 -16.36 17.00 0.20
N ALA A 40 -15.88 16.27 1.19
CA ALA A 40 -14.71 15.41 1.02
C ALA A 40 -14.97 14.28 0.03
N ILE A 41 -16.14 13.63 0.06
CA ILE A 41 -16.52 12.58 -0.89
C ILE A 41 -16.55 13.12 -2.32
N CYS A 42 -17.25 14.25 -2.54
CA CYS A 42 -17.34 14.88 -3.86
C CYS A 42 -15.96 15.33 -4.36
N LYS A 43 -15.13 15.89 -3.48
CA LYS A 43 -13.75 16.28 -3.82
C LYS A 43 -12.95 15.08 -4.29
N ASP A 44 -12.98 13.95 -3.56
CA ASP A 44 -12.26 12.74 -3.95
C ASP A 44 -12.73 12.18 -5.29
N LEU A 45 -14.04 12.06 -5.48
CA LEU A 45 -14.62 11.54 -6.72
C LEU A 45 -14.40 12.46 -7.92
N ASN A 46 -14.35 13.79 -7.74
CA ASN A 46 -13.98 14.71 -8.80
C ASN A 46 -12.51 14.55 -9.23
N GLN A 47 -11.62 14.25 -8.29
CA GLN A 47 -10.22 14.00 -8.61
C GLN A 47 -9.99 12.61 -9.23
N ARG A 48 -10.78 11.62 -8.82
CA ARG A 48 -10.65 10.22 -9.23
C ARG A 48 -12.03 9.59 -9.42
N PRO A 49 -12.72 9.90 -10.53
CA PRO A 49 -14.03 9.31 -10.84
C PRO A 49 -13.95 7.77 -10.83
N VAL A 50 -15.04 7.13 -10.44
CA VAL A 50 -15.16 5.66 -10.40
C VAL A 50 -16.23 5.24 -11.41
N GLU A 51 -15.85 4.52 -12.46
CA GLU A 51 -16.76 4.08 -13.53
C GLU A 51 -17.64 5.20 -14.10
N GLY A 52 -17.10 6.42 -14.21
CA GLY A 52 -17.81 7.58 -14.71
C GLY A 52 -18.65 8.34 -13.67
N ILE A 53 -18.73 7.84 -12.44
CA ILE A 53 -19.35 8.54 -11.31
C ILE A 53 -18.32 9.48 -10.69
N ASP A 54 -18.63 10.75 -10.65
CA ASP A 54 -17.81 11.83 -10.06
C ASP A 54 -18.55 12.53 -8.91
N GLY A 55 -17.95 13.59 -8.34
CA GLY A 55 -18.54 14.34 -7.25
C GLY A 55 -19.75 15.22 -7.64
N ASN A 56 -20.09 15.33 -8.93
CA ASN A 56 -21.29 16.04 -9.43
C ASN A 56 -22.45 15.07 -9.67
N SER A 57 -22.23 13.78 -9.56
CA SER A 57 -23.25 12.74 -9.71
C SER A 57 -24.26 12.79 -8.58
N SER A 58 -25.44 12.16 -8.75
CA SER A 58 -26.45 12.11 -7.68
C SER A 58 -25.91 11.37 -6.45
N LYS A 59 -26.43 11.70 -5.26
CA LYS A 59 -26.05 10.98 -4.03
C LYS A 59 -26.36 9.50 -4.12
N GLU A 60 -27.45 9.16 -4.78
CA GLU A 60 -27.88 7.78 -5.02
C GLU A 60 -26.84 7.02 -5.86
N ASP A 61 -26.37 7.62 -6.95
CA ASP A 61 -25.34 7.01 -7.81
C ASP A 61 -24.00 6.88 -7.08
N ILE A 62 -23.61 7.91 -6.33
CA ILE A 62 -22.40 7.86 -5.50
C ILE A 62 -22.50 6.74 -4.46
N LEU A 63 -23.59 6.63 -3.73
CA LEU A 63 -23.79 5.55 -2.76
C LEU A 63 -23.78 4.17 -3.43
N ALA A 64 -24.42 4.03 -4.57
CA ALA A 64 -24.47 2.78 -5.32
C ALA A 64 -23.08 2.33 -5.77
N ILE A 65 -22.27 3.24 -6.34
CA ILE A 65 -20.91 2.90 -6.77
C ILE A 65 -20.00 2.58 -5.59
N LEU A 66 -20.06 3.34 -4.50
CA LEU A 66 -19.27 3.05 -3.31
C LEU A 66 -19.64 1.69 -2.70
N ALA A 67 -20.93 1.36 -2.62
CA ALA A 67 -21.41 0.07 -2.14
C ALA A 67 -20.92 -1.09 -3.03
N LYS A 68 -20.87 -0.92 -4.36
CA LYS A 68 -20.30 -1.89 -5.30
C LYS A 68 -18.85 -2.23 -4.96
N TYR A 69 -18.08 -1.25 -4.50
CA TYR A 69 -16.69 -1.43 -4.06
C TYR A 69 -16.53 -1.82 -2.58
N GLY A 70 -17.65 -2.14 -1.90
CA GLY A 70 -17.65 -2.56 -0.50
C GLY A 70 -17.43 -1.43 0.50
N ILE A 71 -17.85 -0.21 0.16
CA ILE A 71 -17.71 1.00 0.98
C ILE A 71 -19.08 1.44 1.43
N SER A 72 -19.30 1.52 2.75
CA SER A 72 -20.50 2.09 3.36
C SER A 72 -20.15 2.89 4.62
N ASN A 73 -21.13 3.57 5.18
CA ASN A 73 -20.96 4.31 6.44
C ASN A 73 -20.72 3.41 7.65
N SER A 74 -21.11 2.15 7.58
CA SER A 74 -21.01 1.19 8.69
C SER A 74 -19.93 0.13 8.49
N GLU A 75 -19.55 -0.15 7.23
CA GLU A 75 -18.68 -1.27 6.89
C GLU A 75 -17.77 -0.93 5.70
N VAL A 76 -16.53 -1.41 5.80
CA VAL A 76 -15.61 -1.55 4.66
C VAL A 76 -15.35 -3.02 4.43
N LYS A 77 -15.72 -3.51 3.24
CA LYS A 77 -15.50 -4.89 2.84
C LYS A 77 -14.31 -5.00 1.90
N LEU A 78 -13.31 -5.80 2.30
CA LEU A 78 -12.11 -6.10 1.54
C LEU A 78 -12.19 -7.51 0.94
N TRP A 79 -11.52 -7.72 -0.18
CA TRP A 79 -11.47 -9.04 -0.82
C TRP A 79 -10.50 -9.98 -0.12
N GLY A 80 -10.79 -11.29 -0.18
CA GLY A 80 -9.96 -12.35 0.38
C GLY A 80 -10.18 -12.56 1.87
N THR A 81 -9.27 -13.29 2.50
CA THR A 81 -9.33 -13.62 3.94
C THR A 81 -8.60 -12.59 4.82
N GLY A 82 -7.73 -11.78 4.22
CA GLY A 82 -6.83 -10.89 4.94
C GLY A 82 -5.58 -11.59 5.51
N THR A 83 -5.42 -12.89 5.29
CA THR A 83 -4.28 -13.67 5.82
C THR A 83 -2.98 -13.55 5.01
N PRO A 84 -2.97 -13.26 3.69
CA PRO A 84 -1.73 -13.13 2.95
C PRO A 84 -0.78 -12.11 3.54
N LEU A 85 0.51 -12.46 3.55
CA LEU A 85 1.58 -11.62 4.06
C LEU A 85 2.25 -10.85 2.93
N ARG A 86 2.56 -9.58 3.16
CA ARG A 86 3.24 -8.68 2.22
C ARG A 86 4.31 -7.88 2.92
N GLU A 87 5.33 -7.61 2.18
CA GLU A 87 6.37 -6.65 2.53
C GLU A 87 6.11 -5.35 1.78
N PHE A 88 6.31 -4.21 2.46
CA PHE A 88 6.15 -2.87 1.88
C PHE A 88 7.39 -2.03 2.15
N LEU A 89 7.82 -1.28 1.14
CA LEU A 89 8.94 -0.34 1.25
C LEU A 89 8.49 1.03 0.75
N TRP A 90 8.83 2.08 1.50
CA TRP A 90 8.57 3.46 1.11
C TRP A 90 9.33 3.81 -0.19
N SER A 91 8.65 4.39 -1.17
CA SER A 91 9.21 4.55 -2.52
C SER A 91 10.47 5.40 -2.59
N GLU A 92 10.59 6.42 -1.74
CA GLU A 92 11.80 7.25 -1.66
C GLU A 92 13.01 6.47 -1.13
N GLU A 93 12.78 5.49 -0.27
CA GLU A 93 13.85 4.61 0.21
C GLU A 93 14.34 3.63 -0.85
N MET A 94 13.46 3.24 -1.78
CA MET A 94 13.92 2.50 -2.96
C MET A 94 14.87 3.33 -3.81
N ALA A 95 14.59 4.63 -3.97
CA ALA A 95 15.47 5.55 -4.68
C ALA A 95 16.80 5.73 -3.93
N ASP A 96 16.74 5.97 -2.61
CA ASP A 96 17.92 6.09 -1.74
C ASP A 96 18.80 4.84 -1.79
N ALA A 97 18.21 3.65 -1.67
CA ALA A 97 18.93 2.38 -1.80
C ALA A 97 19.59 2.21 -3.17
N SER A 98 18.92 2.66 -4.24
CA SER A 98 19.48 2.58 -5.60
C SER A 98 20.69 3.48 -5.76
N VAL A 99 20.63 4.71 -5.24
CA VAL A 99 21.76 5.65 -5.23
C VAL A 99 22.91 5.08 -4.40
N PHE A 100 22.61 4.58 -3.18
CA PHE A 100 23.61 3.93 -2.34
C PHE A 100 24.34 2.79 -3.06
N VAL A 101 23.61 1.91 -3.74
CA VAL A 101 24.21 0.79 -4.48
C VAL A 101 25.10 1.31 -5.62
N MET A 102 24.67 2.36 -6.33
CA MET A 102 25.48 2.94 -7.43
C MET A 102 26.76 3.61 -6.95
N GLU A 103 26.77 4.21 -5.77
CA GLU A 103 27.89 4.97 -5.24
C GLU A 103 28.89 4.13 -4.43
N HIS A 104 28.42 3.03 -3.78
CA HIS A 104 29.18 2.32 -2.76
C HIS A 104 29.41 0.83 -3.04
N VAL A 105 28.81 0.26 -4.10
CA VAL A 105 28.84 -1.18 -4.34
C VAL A 105 29.45 -1.49 -5.71
N ASP A 106 30.63 -2.12 -5.70
CA ASP A 106 31.22 -2.70 -6.91
C ASP A 106 30.64 -4.10 -7.18
N PHE A 107 30.71 -4.55 -8.43
CA PHE A 107 30.27 -5.90 -8.79
C PHE A 107 30.92 -6.99 -7.93
N LYS A 108 32.22 -6.84 -7.59
CA LYS A 108 32.97 -7.76 -6.73
C LYS A 108 32.37 -7.94 -5.32
N ASP A 109 31.56 -6.96 -4.84
CA ASP A 109 30.94 -6.97 -3.52
C ASP A 109 29.61 -7.75 -3.53
N THR A 110 29.09 -8.10 -4.73
CA THR A 110 27.81 -8.79 -4.90
C THR A 110 27.90 -10.31 -4.80
N TYR A 111 29.11 -10.88 -4.75
CA TYR A 111 29.36 -12.32 -4.66
C TYR A 111 30.51 -12.63 -3.73
N LYS A 112 30.62 -13.88 -3.28
CA LYS A 112 31.71 -14.32 -2.40
C LYS A 112 33.00 -14.53 -3.20
N GLN A 113 34.05 -13.86 -2.78
CA GLN A 113 35.39 -14.01 -3.39
C GLN A 113 35.88 -15.47 -3.26
N GLY A 114 36.38 -16.04 -4.38
CA GLY A 114 36.87 -17.41 -4.44
C GLY A 114 35.85 -18.45 -4.91
N ASP A 115 34.58 -18.06 -5.15
CA ASP A 115 33.61 -18.95 -5.76
C ASP A 115 34.04 -19.29 -7.20
N LYS A 116 33.95 -20.59 -7.57
CA LYS A 116 34.24 -21.04 -8.94
C LYS A 116 33.25 -20.51 -9.97
N ASP A 117 32.00 -20.36 -9.55
CA ASP A 117 30.89 -19.84 -10.37
C ASP A 117 30.30 -18.62 -9.69
N ILE A 118 30.25 -17.49 -10.38
CA ILE A 118 29.57 -16.29 -9.92
C ILE A 118 28.07 -16.47 -10.11
N ARG A 119 27.33 -16.59 -8.99
CA ARG A 119 25.86 -16.75 -8.96
C ARG A 119 25.24 -15.81 -7.94
N ASN A 120 23.94 -15.56 -8.06
CA ASN A 120 23.18 -14.78 -7.09
C ASN A 120 23.74 -13.36 -6.84
N CYS A 121 24.23 -12.70 -7.89
CA CYS A 121 24.78 -11.34 -7.80
C CYS A 121 23.71 -10.27 -7.59
N HIS A 122 22.42 -10.61 -7.69
CA HIS A 122 21.34 -9.66 -7.48
C HIS A 122 21.30 -9.17 -6.02
N ILE A 123 20.88 -7.92 -5.85
CA ILE A 123 20.64 -7.31 -4.56
C ILE A 123 19.13 -7.13 -4.43
N ASN A 124 18.54 -7.66 -3.37
CA ASN A 124 17.16 -7.37 -3.01
C ASN A 124 17.10 -6.06 -2.22
N ILE A 125 16.12 -5.23 -2.55
CA ILE A 125 15.84 -4.00 -1.83
C ILE A 125 14.45 -4.14 -1.20
N GLY A 126 14.43 -4.22 0.12
CA GLY A 126 13.25 -4.44 0.92
C GLY A 126 13.54 -4.20 2.39
N THR A 127 12.54 -4.37 3.22
CA THR A 127 12.64 -4.20 4.67
C THR A 127 13.00 -5.50 5.40
N GLY A 128 12.71 -6.64 4.77
CA GLY A 128 12.78 -7.96 5.42
C GLY A 128 11.66 -8.19 6.43
N LYS A 129 10.67 -7.28 6.51
CA LYS A 129 9.53 -7.36 7.42
C LYS A 129 8.25 -7.56 6.63
N GLU A 130 7.36 -8.36 7.14
CA GLU A 130 6.05 -8.61 6.51
C GLU A 130 4.92 -8.29 7.47
N ILE A 131 3.78 -7.90 6.89
CA ILE A 131 2.52 -7.62 7.58
C ILE A 131 1.40 -8.34 6.84
N SER A 132 0.41 -8.87 7.54
CA SER A 132 -0.77 -9.42 6.91
C SER A 132 -1.64 -8.30 6.31
N ILE A 133 -2.43 -8.65 5.29
CA ILE A 133 -3.39 -7.73 4.69
C ILE A 133 -4.40 -7.24 5.75
N ARG A 134 -4.74 -8.08 6.72
CA ARG A 134 -5.62 -7.73 7.84
C ARG A 134 -4.99 -6.68 8.75
N GLU A 135 -3.77 -6.93 9.24
CA GLU A 135 -3.05 -6.00 10.11
C GLU A 135 -2.80 -4.66 9.41
N LEU A 136 -2.48 -4.67 8.11
CA LEU A 136 -2.35 -3.46 7.32
C LEU A 136 -3.67 -2.67 7.25
N ALA A 137 -4.79 -3.36 7.03
CA ALA A 137 -6.10 -2.71 6.98
C ALA A 137 -6.49 -2.12 8.36
N GLU A 138 -6.22 -2.84 9.46
CA GLU A 138 -6.44 -2.36 10.83
C GLU A 138 -5.56 -1.14 11.15
N LEU A 139 -4.31 -1.14 10.71
CA LEU A 139 -3.41 0.01 10.81
C LEU A 139 -3.99 1.23 10.07
N ILE A 140 -4.48 1.05 8.84
CA ILE A 140 -5.09 2.13 8.07
C ILE A 140 -6.38 2.62 8.73
N VAL A 141 -7.24 1.73 9.26
CA VAL A 141 -8.44 2.08 10.03
C VAL A 141 -8.07 2.99 11.20
N SER A 142 -7.04 2.62 11.97
CA SER A 142 -6.54 3.43 13.08
C SER A 142 -6.01 4.78 12.63
N THR A 143 -5.22 4.81 11.54
CA THR A 143 -4.64 6.04 10.99
C THR A 143 -5.70 7.02 10.48
N VAL A 144 -6.74 6.51 9.80
CA VAL A 144 -7.86 7.31 9.29
C VAL A 144 -8.82 7.74 10.42
N GLY A 145 -8.88 6.97 11.49
CA GLY A 145 -9.85 7.16 12.58
C GLY A 145 -11.26 6.65 12.26
N TYR A 146 -11.37 5.67 11.34
CA TYR A 146 -12.66 5.11 10.95
C TYR A 146 -13.24 4.24 12.08
N GLN A 147 -14.52 4.47 12.41
CA GLN A 147 -15.24 3.82 13.52
C GLN A 147 -16.29 2.81 13.02
N GLY A 148 -16.19 2.33 11.81
CA GLY A 148 -17.06 1.28 11.25
C GLY A 148 -16.44 -0.11 11.36
N GLN A 149 -17.12 -1.09 10.76
CA GLN A 149 -16.64 -2.47 10.71
C GLN A 149 -15.67 -2.66 9.52
N LEU A 150 -14.65 -3.48 9.75
CA LEU A 150 -13.78 -3.99 8.70
C LEU A 150 -14.10 -5.47 8.51
N THR A 151 -14.51 -5.85 7.29
CA THR A 151 -14.86 -7.24 6.95
C THR A 151 -14.09 -7.73 5.74
N PHE A 152 -14.02 -9.05 5.59
CA PHE A 152 -13.30 -9.73 4.52
C PHE A 152 -14.22 -10.68 3.77
N ASP A 153 -14.26 -10.54 2.44
CA ASP A 153 -15.02 -11.41 1.56
C ASP A 153 -14.17 -12.62 1.13
N SER A 154 -14.24 -13.69 1.88
CA SER A 154 -13.52 -14.92 1.60
C SER A 154 -14.01 -15.68 0.34
N THR A 155 -15.09 -15.23 -0.29
CA THR A 155 -15.52 -15.78 -1.60
C THR A 155 -14.64 -15.29 -2.74
N LYS A 156 -13.89 -14.21 -2.51
CA LYS A 156 -12.89 -13.70 -3.46
C LYS A 156 -11.54 -14.35 -3.17
N PRO A 157 -10.77 -14.67 -4.24
CA PRO A 157 -9.50 -15.35 -4.06
C PRO A 157 -8.49 -14.46 -3.30
N ASP A 158 -7.72 -15.10 -2.45
CA ASP A 158 -6.46 -14.53 -1.97
C ASP A 158 -5.41 -14.58 -3.10
N GLY A 159 -4.51 -13.61 -3.10
CA GLY A 159 -3.31 -13.70 -3.93
C GLY A 159 -2.28 -14.67 -3.32
N THR A 160 -1.03 -14.62 -3.81
CA THR A 160 0.08 -15.38 -3.24
C THR A 160 0.13 -15.22 -1.71
N MET A 161 0.19 -16.33 -0.96
CA MET A 161 0.10 -16.29 0.51
C MET A 161 1.25 -15.52 1.17
N ARG A 162 2.46 -15.63 0.63
CA ARG A 162 3.64 -14.94 1.17
C ARG A 162 4.52 -14.41 0.06
N LYS A 163 4.96 -13.16 0.20
CA LYS A 163 5.92 -12.51 -0.70
C LYS A 163 6.84 -11.62 0.14
N LEU A 164 7.99 -12.17 0.49
CA LEU A 164 9.01 -11.51 1.30
C LEU A 164 10.34 -11.56 0.55
N THR A 165 11.09 -10.48 0.56
CA THR A 165 12.47 -10.45 0.07
C THR A 165 13.46 -10.73 1.21
N ASP A 166 14.62 -11.22 0.87
CA ASP A 166 15.76 -11.29 1.79
C ASP A 166 16.72 -10.12 1.49
N PRO A 167 16.74 -9.06 2.29
CA PRO A 167 17.60 -7.89 2.11
C PRO A 167 18.97 -8.05 2.79
N SER A 168 19.31 -9.21 3.32
CA SER A 168 20.51 -9.43 4.14
C SER A 168 21.80 -8.99 3.45
N LYS A 169 21.89 -9.19 2.12
CA LYS A 169 23.04 -8.73 1.32
C LYS A 169 23.17 -7.20 1.33
N LEU A 170 22.08 -6.48 1.13
CA LEU A 170 22.07 -5.01 1.15
C LEU A 170 22.38 -4.47 2.55
N HIS A 171 21.84 -5.12 3.59
CA HIS A 171 22.15 -4.79 4.99
C HIS A 171 23.63 -4.99 5.30
N ALA A 172 24.22 -6.08 4.84
CA ALA A 172 25.66 -6.34 5.02
C ALA A 172 26.55 -5.33 4.29
N LEU A 173 26.04 -4.71 3.19
CA LEU A 173 26.72 -3.63 2.47
C LEU A 173 26.55 -2.27 3.16
N GLY A 174 25.72 -2.16 4.19
CA GLY A 174 25.61 -0.98 5.06
C GLY A 174 24.34 -0.15 4.87
N TRP A 175 23.42 -0.52 3.95
CA TRP A 175 22.16 0.19 3.78
C TRP A 175 21.02 -0.49 4.54
N HIS A 176 20.19 0.31 5.23
CA HIS A 176 18.97 -0.12 5.93
C HIS A 176 17.86 0.89 5.67
N HIS A 177 16.63 0.39 5.56
CA HIS A 177 15.44 1.27 5.53
C HIS A 177 15.28 2.00 6.87
N LYS A 178 14.61 3.16 6.82
CA LYS A 178 14.37 4.04 7.97
C LYS A 178 12.88 4.23 8.25
N VAL A 179 12.04 4.14 7.21
CA VAL A 179 10.59 4.36 7.31
C VAL A 179 9.90 3.03 7.58
N GLU A 180 9.37 2.87 8.79
CA GLU A 180 8.53 1.73 9.14
C GLU A 180 7.12 1.88 8.56
N ILE A 181 6.37 0.77 8.48
CA ILE A 181 5.06 0.76 7.81
C ILE A 181 4.05 1.71 8.47
N GLU A 182 4.09 1.83 9.78
CA GLU A 182 3.21 2.71 10.56
C GLU A 182 3.42 4.18 10.17
N GLU A 183 4.67 4.60 10.13
CA GLU A 183 5.04 5.96 9.73
C GLU A 183 4.72 6.20 8.25
N GLY A 184 5.03 5.23 7.39
CA GLY A 184 4.78 5.31 5.95
C GLY A 184 3.30 5.43 5.62
N VAL A 185 2.43 4.67 6.27
CA VAL A 185 0.96 4.77 6.12
C VAL A 185 0.46 6.15 6.55
N GLN A 186 0.95 6.67 7.68
CA GLN A 186 0.57 8.01 8.13
C GLN A 186 1.02 9.10 7.14
N ARG A 187 2.27 9.03 6.64
CA ARG A 187 2.79 9.96 5.61
C ARG A 187 1.96 9.90 4.33
N MET A 188 1.64 8.69 3.88
CA MET A 188 0.85 8.50 2.66
C MET A 188 -0.58 9.01 2.81
N TYR A 189 -1.22 8.81 3.96
CA TYR A 189 -2.55 9.33 4.23
C TYR A 189 -2.55 10.86 4.29
N ASN A 190 -1.58 11.48 4.95
CA ASN A 190 -1.42 12.93 4.97
C ASN A 190 -1.26 13.50 3.55
N TRP A 191 -0.44 12.85 2.73
CA TRP A 191 -0.26 13.23 1.33
C TRP A 191 -1.56 13.10 0.52
N TYR A 192 -2.32 12.03 0.74
CA TYR A 192 -3.61 11.81 0.10
C TYR A 192 -4.63 12.91 0.45
N LEU A 193 -4.69 13.36 1.69
CA LEU A 193 -5.58 14.44 2.16
C LEU A 193 -5.19 15.82 1.62
N GLY A 194 -3.90 16.07 1.39
CA GLY A 194 -3.36 17.35 0.92
C GLY A 194 -3.61 17.65 -0.56
N ARG A 195 -4.28 16.78 -1.28
CA ARG A 195 -4.58 16.90 -2.70
C ARG A 195 -5.97 17.44 -2.99
#